data_8158d50050319e92983d0c51d0be3651
#
_entry.id   8158d50050319e92983d0c51d0be3651
#
_cell.length_a   1.000
_cell.length_b   1.000
_cell.length_c   1.000
_cell.angle_alpha   90.00
_cell.angle_beta   90.00
_cell.angle_gamma   90.00
#
_symmetry.space_group_name_H-M   'P 1'
#
loop_
_entity.id
_entity.type
_entity.pdbx_description
1 polymer ?
#
loop_
_entity_poly.entity_id
_entity_poly.type
_entity_poly.pdbx_seq_one_letter_code
_entity_poly.pdbx_strand_id
1 'polypeptide(L)'
;MLTRREFVSAAALGALGGAVGARAAGTVPAPVSTQQQRAAKLPIIVSAGNGYPYLERGYRQLADGGDTLEAALAVVRGPEDDPVDDSVGLGGLPNEEGVVELDASCMHGPSRRAGAVGGVRNIRNVSLLAREVMLHTGHVMLVGEGAERFAVARGFKREDLLTDESRKVWLLWKESHADWWGPGLADPAWKERLRQRVRAGEADRHYDRLLAMAADLGVRPEARQAAVHKVLFPPTGTIHCSALSARGEMSGCTTTSGLAWKLPGRLGDSPIIGAGCYTDQDVGSAGATGSGEENIKVAGAHTIVENMRHGMTPFEAGMDALKRIVRNYGGDMDRLKYVDMTYYVLRKDGAYAGVSLWTGYNPGRPHAIAVHDGTARLEKTVSLYEGVSQEWPPVIAPSGAAL
;
A
#
# COMPACT_ATOMS: atom_id res chain seq x y z
N MET A 1 -40.78 11.62 27.31
CA MET A 1 -40.30 10.26 26.96
C MET A 1 -41.30 9.72 25.96
N LEU A 2 -40.96 9.76 24.66
CA LEU A 2 -41.79 9.24 23.57
C LEU A 2 -41.54 7.72 23.48
N THR A 3 -42.61 6.95 23.35
CA THR A 3 -42.56 5.51 23.24
C THR A 3 -42.16 5.03 21.85
N ARG A 4 -41.60 3.82 21.75
CA ARG A 4 -41.11 3.21 20.50
C ARG A 4 -42.13 3.15 19.34
N ARG A 5 -43.44 3.32 19.62
CA ARG A 5 -44.51 3.33 18.62
C ARG A 5 -44.71 4.69 17.93
N GLU A 6 -44.33 5.78 18.55
CA GLU A 6 -44.49 7.14 18.00
C GLU A 6 -43.36 7.51 17.04
N PHE A 7 -42.23 6.79 17.06
CA PHE A 7 -41.11 7.00 16.13
C PHE A 7 -41.34 6.42 14.72
N VAL A 8 -42.24 5.45 14.58
CA VAL A 8 -42.49 4.77 13.29
C VAL A 8 -43.57 5.46 12.46
N SER A 9 -44.39 6.34 13.06
CA SER A 9 -45.49 7.01 12.36
C SER A 9 -45.16 8.36 11.74
N ALA A 10 -43.93 8.88 11.93
CA ALA A 10 -43.52 10.18 11.40
C ALA A 10 -42.79 10.14 10.03
N ALA A 11 -42.63 8.94 9.45
CA ALA A 11 -41.90 8.76 8.19
C ALA A 11 -42.78 8.62 6.92
N ALA A 12 -44.08 8.86 7.03
CA ALA A 12 -45.00 8.69 5.90
C ALA A 12 -45.94 9.90 5.73
N LEU A 13 -45.39 11.06 5.40
CA LEU A 13 -46.18 12.17 4.77
C LEU A 13 -45.20 13.33 4.46
N GLY A 14 -44.71 13.38 3.22
CA GLY A 14 -43.84 14.45 2.73
C GLY A 14 -43.42 14.33 1.28
N ALA A 15 -44.32 13.86 0.42
CA ALA A 15 -44.11 13.94 -1.01
C ALA A 15 -45.01 15.01 -1.59
N LEU A 16 -44.49 16.21 -1.82
CA LEU A 16 -45.00 17.17 -2.84
C LEU A 16 -44.07 18.38 -2.96
N GLY A 17 -43.43 18.47 -4.14
CA GLY A 17 -43.19 19.76 -4.78
C GLY A 17 -41.87 20.48 -4.50
N GLY A 18 -40.91 20.33 -5.39
CA GLY A 18 -39.74 21.21 -5.51
C GLY A 18 -38.78 20.70 -6.58
N ALA A 19 -39.04 21.05 -7.85
CA ALA A 19 -38.10 20.85 -8.94
C ALA A 19 -36.87 21.75 -8.71
N VAL A 20 -35.79 21.20 -8.16
CA VAL A 20 -34.48 21.82 -8.18
C VAL A 20 -33.62 21.00 -9.13
N GLY A 21 -33.00 21.67 -10.11
CA GLY A 21 -32.34 21.12 -11.26
C GLY A 21 -31.36 19.99 -10.90
N ALA A 22 -31.58 18.84 -11.49
CA ALA A 22 -30.64 17.72 -11.46
C ALA A 22 -29.35 18.14 -12.19
N ARG A 23 -28.32 18.49 -11.46
CA ARG A 23 -26.94 18.37 -11.96
C ARG A 23 -26.72 16.90 -12.27
N ALA A 24 -26.41 16.63 -13.52
CA ALA A 24 -26.11 15.31 -14.01
C ALA A 24 -25.11 14.63 -13.07
N ALA A 25 -25.58 13.61 -12.36
CA ALA A 25 -24.71 12.64 -11.73
C ALA A 25 -23.90 12.02 -12.87
N GLY A 26 -22.58 12.23 -12.86
CA GLY A 26 -21.68 11.60 -13.81
C GLY A 26 -21.96 10.10 -13.77
N THR A 27 -22.36 9.55 -14.90
CA THR A 27 -22.52 8.11 -15.08
C THR A 27 -21.20 7.45 -14.72
N VAL A 28 -21.19 6.68 -13.61
CA VAL A 28 -20.08 5.77 -13.31
C VAL A 28 -19.91 4.89 -14.54
N PRO A 29 -18.76 4.91 -15.23
CA PRO A 29 -18.55 4.03 -16.36
C PRO A 29 -18.72 2.58 -15.86
N ALA A 30 -19.46 1.77 -16.59
CA ALA A 30 -19.55 0.35 -16.32
C ALA A 30 -18.14 -0.23 -16.30
N PRO A 31 -17.81 -1.14 -15.36
CA PRO A 31 -16.48 -1.74 -15.29
C PRO A 31 -16.16 -2.40 -16.63
N VAL A 32 -15.16 -1.85 -17.32
CA VAL A 32 -14.67 -2.39 -18.59
C VAL A 32 -13.79 -3.59 -18.25
N SER A 33 -14.21 -4.72 -18.70
CA SER A 33 -13.59 -6.03 -18.79
C SER A 33 -13.96 -7.03 -17.69
N THR A 34 -14.65 -8.03 -18.14
CA THR A 34 -14.62 -9.38 -17.56
C THR A 34 -13.17 -9.88 -17.62
N GLN A 35 -12.38 -9.69 -16.57
CA GLN A 35 -11.25 -10.57 -16.33
C GLN A 35 -11.86 -11.95 -16.14
N GLN A 36 -11.75 -12.76 -17.19
CA GLN A 36 -12.09 -14.18 -17.09
C GLN A 36 -11.30 -14.72 -15.90
N GLN A 37 -12.02 -15.28 -14.92
CA GLN A 37 -11.41 -16.07 -13.86
C GLN A 37 -10.67 -17.23 -14.53
N ARG A 38 -9.38 -17.04 -14.80
CA ARG A 38 -8.53 -18.16 -15.17
C ARG A 38 -8.41 -19.01 -13.92
N ALA A 39 -8.86 -20.25 -13.99
CA ALA A 39 -8.48 -21.25 -13.00
C ALA A 39 -6.95 -21.33 -13.03
N ALA A 40 -6.30 -20.77 -12.02
CA ALA A 40 -4.87 -20.80 -11.90
C ALA A 40 -4.41 -22.24 -11.62
N LYS A 41 -3.21 -22.58 -12.11
CA LYS A 41 -2.58 -23.83 -11.73
C LYS A 41 -2.03 -23.71 -10.31
N LEU A 42 -2.16 -24.75 -9.52
CA LEU A 42 -1.55 -24.82 -8.20
C LEU A 42 -0.16 -25.49 -8.31
N PRO A 43 0.83 -25.08 -7.50
CA PRO A 43 0.76 -24.01 -6.53
C PRO A 43 0.73 -22.63 -7.19
N ILE A 44 0.29 -21.60 -6.45
CA ILE A 44 0.25 -20.21 -6.92
C ILE A 44 0.75 -19.22 -5.87
N ILE A 45 1.45 -18.19 -6.34
CA ILE A 45 1.80 -16.98 -5.56
C ILE A 45 1.17 -15.77 -6.23
N VAL A 46 0.62 -14.89 -5.40
CA VAL A 46 0.07 -13.58 -5.78
C VAL A 46 0.73 -12.52 -4.92
N SER A 47 1.26 -11.47 -5.53
CA SER A 47 1.97 -10.40 -4.81
C SER A 47 1.67 -9.02 -5.40
N ALA A 48 2.03 -7.97 -4.68
CA ALA A 48 2.14 -6.62 -5.22
C ALA A 48 3.18 -6.58 -6.34
N GLY A 49 3.08 -5.56 -7.22
CA GLY A 49 3.91 -5.48 -8.42
C GLY A 49 5.42 -5.45 -8.15
N ASN A 50 5.86 -4.86 -7.03
CA ASN A 50 7.28 -4.84 -6.62
C ASN A 50 7.81 -6.21 -6.16
N GLY A 51 6.95 -7.18 -5.94
CA GLY A 51 7.34 -8.58 -5.69
C GLY A 51 7.73 -9.36 -6.94
N TYR A 52 7.42 -8.85 -8.14
CA TYR A 52 7.63 -9.59 -9.40
C TYR A 52 9.05 -10.14 -9.58
N PRO A 53 10.14 -9.40 -9.34
CA PRO A 53 11.49 -9.91 -9.51
C PRO A 53 11.84 -11.08 -8.57
N TYR A 54 11.06 -11.26 -7.51
CA TYR A 54 11.34 -12.21 -6.43
C TYR A 54 10.38 -13.40 -6.39
N LEU A 55 9.36 -13.44 -7.26
CA LEU A 55 8.34 -14.49 -7.28
C LEU A 55 8.92 -15.89 -7.42
N GLU A 56 9.94 -16.06 -8.27
CA GLU A 56 10.58 -17.35 -8.53
C GLU A 56 11.13 -18.00 -7.25
N ARG A 57 11.64 -17.19 -6.31
CA ARG A 57 12.19 -17.71 -5.04
C ARG A 57 11.10 -18.39 -4.21
N GLY A 58 9.94 -17.75 -4.06
CA GLY A 58 8.82 -18.31 -3.31
C GLY A 58 8.16 -19.46 -4.06
N TYR A 59 8.00 -19.34 -5.39
CA TYR A 59 7.37 -20.38 -6.19
C TYR A 59 8.13 -21.71 -6.14
N ARG A 60 9.44 -21.69 -6.24
CA ARG A 60 10.25 -22.91 -6.10
C ARG A 60 10.02 -23.61 -4.77
N GLN A 61 9.98 -22.84 -3.67
CA GLN A 61 9.69 -23.43 -2.36
C GLN A 61 8.32 -24.13 -2.33
N LEU A 62 7.29 -23.53 -2.94
CA LEU A 62 5.96 -24.16 -3.03
C LEU A 62 5.95 -25.38 -3.95
N ALA A 63 6.62 -25.31 -5.08
CA ALA A 63 6.73 -26.41 -6.04
C ALA A 63 7.44 -27.62 -5.44
N ASP A 64 8.43 -27.38 -4.59
CA ASP A 64 9.16 -28.42 -3.83
C ASP A 64 8.39 -28.91 -2.59
N GLY A 65 7.15 -28.46 -2.40
CA GLY A 65 6.29 -28.87 -1.28
C GLY A 65 6.59 -28.19 0.05
N GLY A 66 7.29 -27.05 0.02
CA GLY A 66 7.63 -26.25 1.19
C GLY A 66 6.45 -25.52 1.81
N ASP A 67 6.70 -24.85 2.92
CA ASP A 67 5.72 -24.08 3.70
C ASP A 67 5.26 -22.82 2.96
N THR A 68 3.96 -22.53 3.03
CA THR A 68 3.36 -21.40 2.31
C THR A 68 3.76 -20.03 2.88
N LEU A 69 3.97 -19.93 4.20
CA LEU A 69 4.44 -18.68 4.79
C LEU A 69 5.90 -18.42 4.43
N GLU A 70 6.75 -19.44 4.50
CA GLU A 70 8.17 -19.29 4.09
C GLU A 70 8.28 -18.89 2.62
N ALA A 71 7.41 -19.41 1.75
CA ALA A 71 7.34 -19.00 0.35
C ALA A 71 6.94 -17.52 0.18
N ALA A 72 5.92 -17.06 0.91
CA ALA A 72 5.51 -15.66 0.90
C ALA A 72 6.62 -14.75 1.44
N LEU A 73 7.26 -15.14 2.54
CA LEU A 73 8.39 -14.42 3.14
C LEU A 73 9.60 -14.34 2.20
N ALA A 74 9.88 -15.40 1.43
CA ALA A 74 10.95 -15.38 0.43
C ALA A 74 10.73 -14.30 -0.64
N VAL A 75 9.47 -14.00 -0.99
CA VAL A 75 9.14 -12.93 -1.93
C VAL A 75 9.28 -11.56 -1.27
N VAL A 76 8.63 -11.33 -0.13
CA VAL A 76 8.58 -9.98 0.48
C VAL A 76 9.94 -9.52 1.01
N ARG A 77 10.83 -10.45 1.37
CA ARG A 77 12.22 -10.15 1.72
C ARG A 77 13.02 -9.54 0.58
N GLY A 78 12.62 -9.79 -0.66
CA GLY A 78 13.31 -9.20 -1.81
C GLY A 78 13.37 -7.68 -1.72
N PRO A 79 12.23 -6.96 -1.68
CA PRO A 79 12.20 -5.53 -1.46
C PRO A 79 12.74 -5.09 -0.08
N GLU A 80 12.56 -5.89 1.01
CA GLU A 80 13.16 -5.54 2.31
C GLU A 80 14.69 -5.43 2.26
N ASP A 81 15.33 -6.24 1.41
CA ASP A 81 16.79 -6.28 1.25
C ASP A 81 17.32 -5.35 0.14
N ASP A 82 16.45 -4.83 -0.72
CA ASP A 82 16.83 -4.01 -1.87
C ASP A 82 16.88 -2.52 -1.49
N PRO A 83 18.07 -1.90 -1.39
CA PRO A 83 18.18 -0.48 -1.02
C PRO A 83 17.64 0.48 -2.10
N VAL A 84 17.27 -0.01 -3.28
CA VAL A 84 16.65 0.80 -4.35
C VAL A 84 15.13 0.89 -4.15
N ASP A 85 14.50 -0.09 -3.51
CA ASP A 85 13.09 -0.01 -3.11
C ASP A 85 12.96 0.80 -1.81
N ASP A 86 12.81 2.11 -1.94
CA ASP A 86 12.69 3.04 -0.80
C ASP A 86 11.31 3.02 -0.09
N SER A 87 10.50 2.04 -0.39
CA SER A 87 9.17 1.84 0.16
C SER A 87 9.08 0.76 1.24
N VAL A 88 10.14 -0.08 1.37
CA VAL A 88 10.17 -1.24 2.27
C VAL A 88 11.60 -1.45 2.79
N GLY A 89 11.77 -1.82 4.05
CA GLY A 89 13.03 -2.35 4.58
C GLY A 89 14.23 -1.38 4.52
N LEU A 90 15.36 -1.90 3.99
CA LEU A 90 16.61 -1.13 3.84
C LEU A 90 16.43 0.00 2.82
N GLY A 91 16.72 1.23 3.23
CA GLY A 91 16.55 2.40 2.36
C GLY A 91 15.12 2.94 2.34
N GLY A 92 14.22 2.36 3.11
CA GLY A 92 12.87 2.90 3.27
C GLY A 92 12.88 4.37 3.65
N LEU A 93 11.98 5.18 3.06
CA LEU A 93 11.90 6.61 3.40
C LEU A 93 11.51 6.78 4.87
N PRO A 94 12.23 7.67 5.60
CA PRO A 94 12.08 7.79 7.04
C PRO A 94 10.84 8.58 7.45
N ASN A 95 10.58 8.61 8.75
CA ASN A 95 9.67 9.55 9.39
C ASN A 95 10.23 10.99 9.34
N GLU A 96 9.50 11.97 9.87
CA GLU A 96 9.91 13.39 9.85
C GLU A 96 11.20 13.69 10.64
N GLU A 97 11.61 12.78 11.53
CA GLU A 97 12.85 12.88 12.31
C GLU A 97 14.05 12.21 11.62
N GLY A 98 13.86 11.62 10.45
CA GLY A 98 14.92 10.93 9.71
C GLY A 98 15.14 9.49 10.15
N VAL A 99 14.20 8.89 10.86
CA VAL A 99 14.27 7.52 11.35
C VAL A 99 13.41 6.61 10.49
N VAL A 100 13.99 5.53 9.97
CA VAL A 100 13.23 4.48 9.27
C VAL A 100 12.48 3.64 10.30
N GLU A 101 11.15 3.61 10.18
CA GLU A 101 10.26 2.80 11.01
C GLU A 101 9.50 1.84 10.12
N LEU A 102 9.59 0.56 10.42
CA LEU A 102 9.08 -0.53 9.61
C LEU A 102 7.93 -1.26 10.31
N ASP A 103 7.00 -1.75 9.49
CA ASP A 103 5.82 -2.49 9.94
C ASP A 103 5.67 -3.76 9.12
N ALA A 104 5.19 -4.85 9.73
CA ALA A 104 4.84 -6.07 9.03
C ALA A 104 3.78 -6.89 9.76
N SER A 105 3.05 -7.69 9.00
CA SER A 105 2.22 -8.76 9.54
C SER A 105 2.27 -10.00 8.65
N CYS A 106 2.05 -11.15 9.26
CA CYS A 106 1.92 -12.42 8.56
C CYS A 106 0.84 -13.29 9.19
N MET A 107 0.23 -14.14 8.37
CA MET A 107 -0.75 -15.14 8.80
C MET A 107 -0.42 -16.48 8.16
N HIS A 108 -0.34 -17.52 8.98
CA HIS A 108 -0.09 -18.90 8.57
C HIS A 108 -1.39 -19.70 8.67
N GLY A 109 -2.02 -19.96 7.53
CA GLY A 109 -3.32 -20.63 7.46
C GLY A 109 -3.32 -22.01 8.10
N PRO A 110 -2.36 -22.93 7.79
CA PRO A 110 -2.36 -24.27 8.37
C PRO A 110 -2.37 -24.31 9.90
N SER A 111 -1.64 -23.40 10.56
CA SER A 111 -1.66 -23.31 12.03
C SER A 111 -2.70 -22.33 12.59
N ARG A 112 -3.36 -21.55 11.72
CA ARG A 112 -4.33 -20.49 12.09
C ARG A 112 -3.72 -19.45 13.05
N ARG A 113 -2.40 -19.21 12.93
CA ARG A 113 -1.64 -18.26 13.74
C ARG A 113 -1.31 -17.01 12.93
N ALA A 114 -1.11 -15.92 13.66
CA ALA A 114 -0.72 -14.63 13.11
C ALA A 114 0.41 -14.01 13.92
N GLY A 115 1.21 -13.17 13.28
CA GLY A 115 2.22 -12.35 13.94
C GLY A 115 2.32 -10.99 13.26
N ALA A 116 2.64 -9.96 14.04
CA ALA A 116 2.75 -8.60 13.55
C ALA A 116 3.79 -7.81 14.36
N VAL A 117 4.39 -6.83 13.70
CA VAL A 117 5.26 -5.84 14.34
C VAL A 117 5.03 -4.46 13.73
N GLY A 118 5.14 -3.41 14.55
CA GLY A 118 4.93 -2.04 14.08
C GLY A 118 5.89 -1.04 14.71
N GLY A 119 6.26 0.00 13.95
CA GLY A 119 7.19 1.04 14.37
C GLY A 119 8.56 0.50 14.77
N VAL A 120 9.03 -0.56 14.11
CA VAL A 120 10.31 -1.21 14.42
C VAL A 120 11.44 -0.43 13.77
N ARG A 121 12.48 -0.14 14.56
CA ARG A 121 13.68 0.57 14.12
C ARG A 121 14.85 -0.40 14.06
N ASN A 122 15.84 -0.10 13.22
CA ASN A 122 17.13 -0.80 13.18
C ASN A 122 17.09 -2.30 12.84
N ILE A 123 15.96 -2.85 12.44
CA ILE A 123 15.78 -4.25 12.03
C ILE A 123 15.25 -4.29 10.61
N ARG A 124 16.03 -4.80 9.66
CA ARG A 124 15.72 -4.79 8.23
C ARG A 124 14.52 -5.68 7.87
N ASN A 125 14.58 -6.95 8.28
CA ASN A 125 13.60 -7.96 7.85
C ASN A 125 12.48 -8.09 8.89
N VAL A 126 11.60 -7.11 8.94
CA VAL A 126 10.49 -7.08 9.90
C VAL A 126 9.40 -8.11 9.58
N SER A 127 9.33 -8.58 8.34
CA SER A 127 8.47 -9.72 7.96
C SER A 127 8.89 -11.00 8.68
N LEU A 128 10.20 -11.27 8.77
CA LEU A 128 10.71 -12.39 9.57
C LEU A 128 10.49 -12.17 11.06
N LEU A 129 10.59 -10.93 11.54
CA LEU A 129 10.32 -10.62 12.94
C LEU A 129 8.84 -10.86 13.29
N ALA A 130 7.91 -10.50 12.42
CA ALA A 130 6.49 -10.81 12.57
C ALA A 130 6.27 -12.34 12.68
N ARG A 131 6.96 -13.13 11.84
CA ARG A 131 6.96 -14.60 11.94
C ARG A 131 7.50 -15.09 13.30
N GLU A 132 8.60 -14.51 13.81
CA GLU A 132 9.14 -14.88 15.11
C GLU A 132 8.15 -14.60 16.25
N VAL A 133 7.43 -13.47 16.20
CA VAL A 133 6.34 -13.18 17.16
C VAL A 133 5.30 -14.29 17.11
N MET A 134 4.85 -14.67 15.91
CA MET A 134 3.88 -15.74 15.70
C MET A 134 4.37 -17.10 16.25
N LEU A 135 5.62 -17.46 15.98
CA LEU A 135 6.13 -18.79 16.31
C LEU A 135 6.49 -18.95 17.79
N HIS A 136 6.99 -17.91 18.42
CA HIS A 136 7.65 -18.02 19.71
C HIS A 136 6.98 -17.26 20.84
N THR A 137 5.80 -16.69 20.61
CA THR A 137 5.03 -16.01 21.66
C THR A 137 3.56 -16.42 21.63
N GLY A 138 2.82 -16.08 22.71
CA GLY A 138 1.36 -16.12 22.74
C GLY A 138 0.71 -14.82 22.25
N HIS A 139 1.52 -13.84 21.83
CA HIS A 139 1.04 -12.55 21.33
C HIS A 139 0.92 -12.56 19.82
N VAL A 140 0.03 -11.69 19.30
CA VAL A 140 -0.08 -11.45 17.86
C VAL A 140 0.79 -10.27 17.43
N MET A 141 0.95 -9.24 18.28
CA MET A 141 1.65 -8.01 17.88
C MET A 141 2.61 -7.51 18.94
N LEU A 142 3.81 -7.11 18.52
CA LEU A 142 4.77 -6.33 19.30
C LEU A 142 5.09 -5.02 18.54
N VAL A 143 5.35 -3.92 19.28
CA VAL A 143 5.60 -2.62 18.64
C VAL A 143 6.84 -1.91 19.22
N GLY A 144 7.42 -1.01 18.43
CA GLY A 144 8.48 -0.09 18.83
C GLY A 144 9.69 -0.77 19.48
N GLU A 145 10.20 -0.17 20.54
CA GLU A 145 11.39 -0.65 21.25
C GLU A 145 11.21 -2.06 21.82
N GLY A 146 9.99 -2.44 22.24
CA GLY A 146 9.70 -3.79 22.71
C GLY A 146 9.92 -4.84 21.62
N ALA A 147 9.46 -4.56 20.40
CA ALA A 147 9.67 -5.41 19.24
C ALA A 147 11.16 -5.49 18.87
N GLU A 148 11.88 -4.35 18.91
CA GLU A 148 13.33 -4.32 18.65
C GLU A 148 14.13 -5.15 19.66
N ARG A 149 13.83 -5.03 20.96
CA ARG A 149 14.46 -5.88 22.00
C ARG A 149 14.19 -7.36 21.79
N PHE A 150 12.95 -7.72 21.43
CA PHE A 150 12.60 -9.09 21.09
C PHE A 150 13.38 -9.57 19.87
N ALA A 151 13.52 -8.76 18.83
CA ALA A 151 14.30 -9.08 17.63
C ALA A 151 15.76 -9.41 18.00
N VAL A 152 16.41 -8.56 18.80
CA VAL A 152 17.78 -8.78 19.25
C VAL A 152 17.91 -10.09 20.06
N ALA A 153 16.96 -10.35 20.96
CA ALA A 153 16.92 -11.60 21.73
C ALA A 153 16.73 -12.84 20.81
N ARG A 154 16.12 -12.67 19.64
CA ARG A 154 15.96 -13.71 18.61
C ARG A 154 17.13 -13.78 17.63
N GLY A 155 18.20 -12.98 17.82
CA GLY A 155 19.41 -13.02 17.01
C GLY A 155 19.41 -12.10 15.79
N PHE A 156 18.41 -11.22 15.65
CA PHE A 156 18.44 -10.18 14.62
C PHE A 156 19.52 -9.15 14.94
N LYS A 157 20.17 -8.66 13.89
CA LYS A 157 21.20 -7.61 14.03
C LYS A 157 20.55 -6.24 13.92
N ARG A 158 21.04 -5.32 14.74
CA ARG A 158 20.76 -3.88 14.55
C ARG A 158 21.62 -3.33 13.45
N GLU A 159 21.01 -2.54 12.56
CA GLU A 159 21.70 -1.85 11.47
C GLU A 159 21.03 -0.50 11.18
N ASP A 160 21.77 0.46 10.62
CA ASP A 160 21.20 1.71 10.12
C ASP A 160 20.47 1.40 8.79
N LEU A 161 19.17 1.66 8.77
CA LEU A 161 18.33 1.40 7.60
C LEU A 161 18.24 2.61 6.66
N LEU A 162 18.68 3.79 7.10
CA LEU A 162 18.65 5.02 6.31
C LEU A 162 19.89 5.08 5.40
N THR A 163 19.71 4.68 4.14
CA THR A 163 20.76 4.79 3.13
C THR A 163 21.10 6.24 2.82
N ASP A 164 22.30 6.48 2.24
CA ASP A 164 22.71 7.82 1.83
C ASP A 164 21.72 8.46 0.84
N GLU A 165 21.16 7.69 -0.08
CA GLU A 165 20.18 8.21 -1.04
C GLU A 165 18.87 8.63 -0.34
N SER A 166 18.34 7.80 0.54
CA SER A 166 17.12 8.12 1.32
C SER A 166 17.38 9.31 2.28
N ARG A 167 18.58 9.38 2.85
CA ARG A 167 19.01 10.51 3.70
C ARG A 167 19.00 11.83 2.93
N LYS A 168 19.53 11.86 1.70
CA LYS A 168 19.54 13.07 0.86
C LYS A 168 18.12 13.51 0.50
N VAL A 169 17.21 12.57 0.21
CA VAL A 169 15.79 12.89 -0.06
C VAL A 169 15.10 13.42 1.20
N TRP A 170 15.39 12.83 2.37
CA TRP A 170 14.89 13.35 3.64
C TRP A 170 15.42 14.75 3.97
N LEU A 171 16.71 15.02 3.77
CA LEU A 171 17.29 16.35 3.96
C LEU A 171 16.64 17.38 3.01
N LEU A 172 16.45 17.02 1.74
CA LEU A 172 15.74 17.88 0.80
C LEU A 172 14.33 18.23 1.29
N TRP A 173 13.58 17.23 1.80
CA TRP A 173 12.29 17.45 2.42
C TRP A 173 12.40 18.35 3.67
N LYS A 174 13.31 18.04 4.59
CA LYS A 174 13.48 18.76 5.85
C LYS A 174 13.84 20.23 5.63
N GLU A 175 14.83 20.51 4.79
CA GLU A 175 15.28 21.85 4.47
C GLU A 175 14.21 22.65 3.71
N SER A 176 13.39 22.02 2.90
CA SER A 176 12.30 22.68 2.19
C SER A 176 11.07 22.99 3.06
N HIS A 177 11.04 22.51 4.32
CA HIS A 177 9.87 22.62 5.21
C HIS A 177 10.14 23.36 6.52
N ALA A 178 11.38 23.62 6.86
CA ALA A 178 11.75 24.18 8.15
C ALA A 178 12.22 25.64 8.02
N ASP A 179 11.69 26.53 8.84
CA ASP A 179 12.11 27.94 8.88
C ASP A 179 13.51 28.13 9.48
N TRP A 180 13.94 27.21 10.32
CA TRP A 180 15.19 27.24 11.07
C TRP A 180 16.22 26.23 10.60
N TRP A 181 15.83 25.33 9.70
CA TRP A 181 16.70 24.32 9.11
C TRP A 181 16.90 24.63 7.62
N GLY A 182 18.02 25.22 7.27
CA GLY A 182 18.30 25.66 5.91
C GLY A 182 17.61 26.99 5.55
N PRO A 183 17.62 27.38 4.27
CA PRO A 183 17.14 28.70 3.82
C PRO A 183 15.62 28.86 3.84
N GLY A 184 14.86 27.93 4.38
CA GLY A 184 13.42 27.95 4.60
C GLY A 184 12.55 28.41 3.41
N LEU A 185 11.57 27.62 3.05
CA LEU A 185 10.47 28.07 2.17
C LEU A 185 9.28 28.38 3.09
N ALA A 186 9.37 29.53 3.76
CA ALA A 186 8.60 29.89 4.96
C ALA A 186 7.07 30.05 4.75
N ASP A 187 6.58 30.08 3.51
CA ASP A 187 5.13 30.20 3.26
C ASP A 187 4.46 28.81 3.18
N PRO A 188 3.65 28.41 4.18
CA PRO A 188 2.96 27.11 4.16
C PRO A 188 2.07 26.89 2.93
N ALA A 189 1.55 27.96 2.33
CA ALA A 189 0.71 27.90 1.14
C ALA A 189 1.51 27.72 -0.15
N TRP A 190 2.82 28.00 -0.17
CA TRP A 190 3.64 27.90 -1.38
C TRP A 190 3.65 26.47 -1.94
N LYS A 191 3.69 25.49 -1.05
CA LYS A 191 3.76 24.07 -1.39
C LYS A 191 2.51 23.60 -2.14
N GLU A 192 1.35 24.03 -1.69
CA GLU A 192 0.11 23.67 -2.40
C GLU A 192 0.01 24.42 -3.74
N ARG A 193 0.38 25.70 -3.79
CA ARG A 193 0.45 26.42 -5.07
C ARG A 193 1.45 25.76 -6.03
N LEU A 194 2.60 25.35 -5.54
CA LEU A 194 3.60 24.64 -6.36
C LEU A 194 3.06 23.31 -6.87
N ARG A 195 2.41 22.51 -6.02
CA ARG A 195 1.79 21.27 -6.44
C ARG A 195 0.76 21.47 -7.56
N GLN A 196 -0.08 22.49 -7.44
CA GLN A 196 -1.08 22.82 -8.45
C GLN A 196 -0.43 23.21 -9.78
N ARG A 197 0.63 24.03 -9.75
CA ARG A 197 1.35 24.45 -10.96
C ARG A 197 2.12 23.30 -11.59
N VAL A 198 2.78 22.47 -10.80
CA VAL A 198 3.46 21.26 -11.29
C VAL A 198 2.46 20.31 -11.95
N ARG A 199 1.26 20.14 -11.37
CA ARG A 199 0.18 19.36 -11.99
C ARG A 199 -0.32 19.97 -13.31
N ALA A 200 -0.32 21.28 -13.41
CA ALA A 200 -0.68 22.00 -14.64
C ALA A 200 0.43 22.00 -15.71
N GLY A 201 1.60 21.41 -15.41
CA GLY A 201 2.74 21.41 -16.33
C GLY A 201 3.44 22.77 -16.45
N GLU A 202 3.22 23.68 -15.49
CA GLU A 202 3.81 24.99 -15.48
C GLU A 202 5.23 24.97 -14.90
N ALA A 203 6.18 25.64 -15.57
CA ALA A 203 7.52 25.90 -15.02
C ALA A 203 7.40 26.79 -13.77
N ASP A 204 8.13 26.45 -12.70
CA ASP A 204 8.08 27.19 -11.45
C ASP A 204 9.46 27.36 -10.84
N ARG A 205 9.79 28.61 -10.43
CA ARG A 205 11.06 28.94 -9.79
C ARG A 205 11.28 28.15 -8.49
N HIS A 206 10.22 27.74 -7.78
CA HIS A 206 10.35 26.92 -6.58
C HIS A 206 10.72 25.49 -6.92
N TYR A 207 10.18 24.93 -8.01
CA TYR A 207 10.57 23.60 -8.49
C TYR A 207 12.04 23.58 -8.91
N ASP A 208 12.47 24.58 -9.69
CA ASP A 208 13.89 24.74 -10.10
C ASP A 208 14.79 24.89 -8.89
N ARG A 209 14.36 25.63 -7.86
CA ARG A 209 15.09 25.75 -6.60
C ARG A 209 15.22 24.43 -5.86
N LEU A 210 14.15 23.63 -5.79
CA LEU A 210 14.24 22.28 -5.20
C LEU A 210 15.19 21.37 -5.98
N LEU A 211 15.22 21.47 -7.31
CA LEU A 211 16.18 20.73 -8.14
C LEU A 211 17.64 21.18 -7.85
N ALA A 212 17.87 22.48 -7.67
CA ALA A 212 19.18 23.00 -7.29
C ALA A 212 19.59 22.52 -5.89
N MET A 213 18.68 22.60 -4.89
CA MET A 213 18.94 22.07 -3.55
C MET A 213 19.25 20.56 -3.58
N ALA A 214 18.53 19.78 -4.40
CA ALA A 214 18.83 18.36 -4.57
C ALA A 214 20.24 18.13 -5.15
N ALA A 215 20.68 19.01 -6.05
CA ALA A 215 22.06 18.97 -6.57
C ALA A 215 23.10 19.29 -5.51
N ASP A 216 22.87 20.33 -4.70
CA ASP A 216 23.76 20.75 -3.60
C ASP A 216 23.87 19.67 -2.51
N LEU A 217 22.80 18.93 -2.25
CA LEU A 217 22.79 17.77 -1.36
C LEU A 217 23.43 16.51 -1.98
N GLY A 218 23.92 16.60 -3.22
CA GLY A 218 24.59 15.50 -3.91
C GLY A 218 23.64 14.38 -4.38
N VAL A 219 22.37 14.70 -4.62
CA VAL A 219 21.46 13.76 -5.31
C VAL A 219 21.91 13.60 -6.75
N ARG A 220 22.05 12.35 -7.21
CA ARG A 220 22.49 12.03 -8.57
C ARG A 220 21.58 12.69 -9.62
N PRO A 221 22.11 13.21 -10.73
CA PRO A 221 21.32 13.96 -11.71
C PRO A 221 20.05 13.27 -12.17
N GLU A 222 20.11 11.98 -12.46
CA GLU A 222 18.98 11.15 -12.89
C GLU A 222 17.91 10.93 -11.79
N ALA A 223 18.26 11.10 -10.53
CA ALA A 223 17.35 10.90 -9.39
C ALA A 223 16.72 12.20 -8.88
N ARG A 224 17.18 13.39 -9.31
CA ARG A 224 16.75 14.68 -8.74
C ARG A 224 15.26 14.95 -8.90
N GLN A 225 14.71 14.71 -10.07
CA GLN A 225 13.28 14.90 -10.30
C GLN A 225 12.45 13.98 -9.40
N ALA A 226 12.82 12.70 -9.32
CA ALA A 226 12.15 11.75 -8.44
C ALA A 226 12.25 12.16 -6.97
N ALA A 227 13.40 12.69 -6.52
CA ALA A 227 13.58 13.19 -5.16
C ALA A 227 12.66 14.38 -4.86
N VAL A 228 12.62 15.37 -5.77
CA VAL A 228 11.71 16.53 -5.63
C VAL A 228 10.25 16.09 -5.62
N HIS A 229 9.87 15.12 -6.46
CA HIS A 229 8.51 14.57 -6.45
C HIS A 229 8.16 13.92 -5.10
N LYS A 230 9.06 13.14 -4.50
CA LYS A 230 8.86 12.53 -3.19
C LYS A 230 8.69 13.55 -2.06
N VAL A 231 9.34 14.71 -2.18
CA VAL A 231 9.17 15.83 -1.26
C VAL A 231 7.80 16.48 -1.38
N LEU A 232 7.36 16.71 -2.61
CA LEU A 232 6.06 17.36 -2.89
C LEU A 232 4.88 16.42 -2.70
N PHE A 233 5.06 15.15 -3.01
CA PHE A 233 4.06 14.09 -3.00
C PHE A 233 4.61 12.87 -2.26
N PRO A 234 4.53 12.88 -0.92
CA PRO A 234 5.09 11.81 -0.09
C PRO A 234 4.54 10.45 -0.50
N PRO A 235 5.39 9.51 -0.95
CA PRO A 235 4.91 8.21 -1.39
C PRO A 235 4.49 7.34 -0.21
N THR A 236 3.53 6.46 -0.47
CA THR A 236 3.29 5.25 0.31
C THR A 236 3.95 4.07 -0.39
N GLY A 237 4.50 3.14 0.34
CA GLY A 237 5.08 1.95 -0.24
C GLY A 237 4.87 0.73 0.63
N THR A 238 4.60 -0.39 0.01
CA THR A 238 4.26 -1.64 0.70
C THR A 238 4.43 -2.80 -0.27
N ILE A 239 4.71 -3.99 0.25
CA ILE A 239 4.53 -5.23 -0.48
C ILE A 239 3.60 -6.16 0.30
N HIS A 240 2.67 -6.79 -0.43
CA HIS A 240 1.90 -7.94 0.03
C HIS A 240 2.24 -9.16 -0.82
N CYS A 241 2.23 -10.35 -0.19
CA CYS A 241 2.35 -11.62 -0.87
C CYS A 241 1.44 -12.66 -0.21
N SER A 242 0.64 -13.35 -1.02
CA SER A 242 -0.14 -14.53 -0.65
C SER A 242 0.34 -15.75 -1.42
N ALA A 243 0.47 -16.89 -0.74
CA ALA A 243 0.90 -18.16 -1.31
C ALA A 243 -0.13 -19.26 -1.03
N LEU A 244 -0.41 -20.09 -2.04
CA LEU A 244 -1.31 -21.25 -1.96
C LEU A 244 -0.61 -22.48 -2.55
N SER A 245 -0.43 -23.51 -1.74
CA SER A 245 0.23 -24.75 -2.15
C SER A 245 -0.70 -25.67 -2.96
N ALA A 246 -0.11 -26.67 -3.62
CA ALA A 246 -0.87 -27.72 -4.29
C ALA A 246 -1.74 -28.56 -3.33
N ARG A 247 -1.38 -28.59 -2.03
CA ARG A 247 -2.18 -29.23 -0.97
C ARG A 247 -3.34 -28.36 -0.47
N GLY A 248 -3.47 -27.14 -1.01
CA GLY A 248 -4.48 -26.18 -0.59
C GLY A 248 -4.17 -25.50 0.74
N GLU A 249 -2.93 -25.49 1.22
CA GLU A 249 -2.48 -24.69 2.34
C GLU A 249 -2.20 -23.27 1.86
N MET A 250 -2.51 -22.26 2.68
CA MET A 250 -2.27 -20.88 2.27
C MET A 250 -1.77 -19.99 3.41
N SER A 251 -1.01 -18.96 3.03
CA SER A 251 -0.47 -17.97 3.97
C SER A 251 -0.33 -16.62 3.29
N GLY A 252 -0.25 -15.56 4.08
CA GLY A 252 -0.06 -14.19 3.59
C GLY A 252 0.91 -13.40 4.47
N CYS A 253 1.59 -12.43 3.86
CA CYS A 253 2.49 -11.51 4.55
C CYS A 253 2.45 -10.13 3.88
N THR A 254 2.49 -9.08 4.70
CA THR A 254 2.59 -7.68 4.27
C THR A 254 3.69 -6.99 5.05
N THR A 255 4.53 -6.18 4.38
CA THR A 255 5.61 -5.42 5.00
C THR A 255 5.79 -4.06 4.32
N THR A 256 6.25 -3.05 5.08
CA THR A 256 6.31 -1.66 4.62
C THR A 256 7.27 -0.81 5.46
N SER A 257 7.76 0.29 4.86
CA SER A 257 8.28 1.46 5.60
C SER A 257 7.21 2.53 5.87
N GLY A 258 5.97 2.28 5.45
CA GLY A 258 4.83 3.18 5.66
C GLY A 258 4.80 4.40 4.76
N LEU A 259 4.26 5.50 5.27
CA LEU A 259 4.19 6.80 4.60
C LEU A 259 5.51 7.56 4.84
N ALA A 260 6.10 8.11 3.79
CA ALA A 260 7.25 8.98 3.90
C ALA A 260 6.92 10.23 4.74
N TRP A 261 7.85 10.66 5.58
CA TRP A 261 7.72 11.85 6.44
C TRP A 261 6.60 11.75 7.47
N LYS A 262 6.13 10.54 7.77
CA LYS A 262 5.12 10.28 8.80
C LYS A 262 5.56 10.81 10.18
N LEU A 263 4.60 11.08 11.03
CA LEU A 263 4.88 11.33 12.44
C LEU A 263 5.54 10.08 13.08
N PRO A 264 6.55 10.25 13.96
CA PRO A 264 7.12 9.13 14.70
C PRO A 264 6.06 8.31 15.42
N GLY A 265 6.09 6.99 15.23
CA GLY A 265 5.10 6.09 15.81
C GLY A 265 3.80 5.92 15.00
N ARG A 266 3.63 6.60 13.85
CA ARG A 266 2.49 6.34 12.95
C ARG A 266 2.62 4.94 12.37
N LEU A 267 1.57 4.15 12.51
CA LEU A 267 1.37 2.87 11.83
C LEU A 267 0.32 3.01 10.73
N GLY A 268 0.58 2.37 9.58
CA GLY A 268 -0.44 2.13 8.56
C GLY A 268 -1.21 0.85 8.82
N ASP A 269 -1.82 0.33 7.77
CA ASP A 269 -2.61 -0.91 7.79
C ASP A 269 -1.75 -2.18 7.82
N SER A 270 -0.51 -2.13 7.32
CA SER A 270 0.33 -3.32 7.10
C SER A 270 0.54 -4.19 8.34
N PRO A 271 0.72 -3.67 9.58
CA PRO A 271 0.85 -4.49 10.77
C PRO A 271 -0.50 -4.92 11.36
N ILE A 272 -1.62 -4.40 10.83
CA ILE A 272 -2.95 -4.64 11.40
C ILE A 272 -3.59 -5.83 10.69
N ILE A 273 -3.67 -6.95 11.42
CA ILE A 273 -4.39 -8.15 10.97
C ILE A 273 -5.85 -7.80 10.68
N GLY A 274 -6.29 -8.08 9.47
CA GLY A 274 -7.63 -7.73 8.98
C GLY A 274 -7.67 -6.46 8.12
N ALA A 275 -6.67 -5.58 8.22
CA ALA A 275 -6.56 -4.42 7.36
C ALA A 275 -5.56 -4.65 6.22
N GLY A 276 -4.25 -4.62 6.50
CA GLY A 276 -3.21 -4.76 5.49
C GLY A 276 -2.94 -6.21 5.07
N CYS A 277 -3.28 -7.18 5.92
CA CYS A 277 -3.15 -8.61 5.65
C CYS A 277 -4.24 -9.37 6.38
N TYR A 278 -4.89 -10.30 5.68
CA TYR A 278 -5.77 -11.29 6.30
C TYR A 278 -5.78 -12.59 5.50
N THR A 279 -5.62 -13.71 6.20
CA THR A 279 -5.67 -15.06 5.60
C THR A 279 -6.55 -15.97 6.43
N ASP A 280 -7.56 -16.54 5.80
CA ASP A 280 -8.35 -17.64 6.33
C ASP A 280 -8.08 -18.90 5.50
N GLN A 281 -7.58 -19.95 6.16
CA GLN A 281 -7.19 -21.21 5.54
C GLN A 281 -8.31 -21.84 4.70
N ASP A 282 -9.57 -21.62 5.08
CA ASP A 282 -10.72 -22.27 4.46
C ASP A 282 -11.37 -21.41 3.35
N VAL A 283 -10.96 -20.14 3.22
CA VAL A 283 -11.59 -19.17 2.31
C VAL A 283 -10.63 -18.55 1.33
N GLY A 284 -9.58 -17.85 1.85
CA GLY A 284 -8.71 -17.07 1.00
C GLY A 284 -7.76 -16.16 1.78
N SER A 285 -6.98 -15.40 1.03
CA SER A 285 -6.03 -14.41 1.53
C SER A 285 -6.19 -13.10 0.77
N ALA A 286 -6.06 -12.00 1.47
CA ALA A 286 -6.04 -10.66 0.88
C ALA A 286 -5.04 -9.77 1.59
N GLY A 287 -4.49 -8.81 0.83
CA GLY A 287 -3.66 -7.75 1.37
C GLY A 287 -3.74 -6.49 0.54
N ALA A 288 -3.15 -5.42 1.06
CA ALA A 288 -3.32 -4.09 0.51
C ALA A 288 -1.99 -3.32 0.39
N THR A 289 -1.98 -2.35 -0.53
CA THR A 289 -0.98 -1.28 -0.62
C THR A 289 -1.68 0.04 -0.86
N GLY A 290 -1.11 1.15 -0.36
CA GLY A 290 -1.65 2.49 -0.59
C GLY A 290 -2.01 3.24 0.70
N SER A 291 -3.15 3.92 0.72
CA SER A 291 -3.60 4.77 1.83
C SER A 291 -4.07 3.94 3.03
N GLY A 292 -3.12 3.58 3.91
CA GLY A 292 -3.36 2.67 5.03
C GLY A 292 -4.49 3.09 5.95
N GLU A 293 -4.63 4.37 6.24
CA GLU A 293 -5.70 4.92 7.08
C GLU A 293 -7.09 4.61 6.53
N GLU A 294 -7.26 4.66 5.21
CA GLU A 294 -8.54 4.35 4.57
C GLU A 294 -8.85 2.86 4.64
N ASN A 295 -7.82 2.03 4.49
CA ASN A 295 -7.95 0.59 4.59
C ASN A 295 -8.30 0.14 6.03
N ILE A 296 -7.68 0.75 7.04
CA ILE A 296 -7.98 0.48 8.46
C ILE A 296 -9.47 0.72 8.76
N LYS A 297 -10.02 1.84 8.30
CA LYS A 297 -11.42 2.23 8.54
C LYS A 297 -12.44 1.20 8.02
N VAL A 298 -12.06 0.41 7.01
CA VAL A 298 -12.94 -0.58 6.39
C VAL A 298 -12.52 -2.02 6.68
N ALA A 299 -11.43 -2.25 7.45
CA ALA A 299 -10.84 -3.56 7.69
C ALA A 299 -10.72 -4.37 6.38
N GLY A 300 -10.08 -3.77 5.36
CA GLY A 300 -10.26 -4.13 3.97
C GLY A 300 -9.91 -5.58 3.64
N ALA A 301 -8.77 -6.10 4.12
CA ALA A 301 -8.38 -7.48 3.86
C ALA A 301 -9.37 -8.48 4.47
N HIS A 302 -9.82 -8.25 5.71
CA HIS A 302 -10.85 -9.09 6.36
C HIS A 302 -12.18 -8.99 5.61
N THR A 303 -12.61 -7.77 5.26
CA THR A 303 -13.83 -7.54 4.48
C THR A 303 -13.82 -8.34 3.17
N ILE A 304 -12.70 -8.36 2.45
CA ILE A 304 -12.55 -9.10 1.19
C ILE A 304 -12.69 -10.61 1.44
N VAL A 305 -12.01 -11.14 2.45
CA VAL A 305 -12.08 -12.58 2.75
C VAL A 305 -13.48 -12.98 3.20
N GLU A 306 -14.16 -12.18 4.03
CA GLU A 306 -15.56 -12.45 4.41
C GLU A 306 -16.53 -12.35 3.23
N ASN A 307 -16.33 -11.39 2.32
CA ASN A 307 -17.11 -11.30 1.09
C ASN A 307 -16.93 -12.58 0.25
N MET A 308 -15.71 -13.13 0.12
CA MET A 308 -15.46 -14.42 -0.54
C MET A 308 -16.12 -15.59 0.21
N ARG A 309 -16.14 -15.58 1.56
CA ARG A 309 -16.86 -16.57 2.37
C ARG A 309 -18.35 -16.61 2.05
N HIS A 310 -18.93 -15.45 1.74
CA HIS A 310 -20.34 -15.30 1.37
C HIS A 310 -20.58 -15.46 -0.14
N GLY A 311 -19.62 -16.00 -0.89
CA GLY A 311 -19.78 -16.42 -2.27
C GLY A 311 -19.35 -15.41 -3.34
N MET A 312 -18.84 -14.24 -2.98
CA MET A 312 -18.29 -13.31 -3.97
C MET A 312 -17.02 -13.89 -4.60
N THR A 313 -16.78 -13.54 -5.87
CA THR A 313 -15.52 -13.78 -6.53
C THR A 313 -14.42 -12.88 -5.94
N PRO A 314 -13.12 -13.20 -6.10
CA PRO A 314 -12.03 -12.33 -5.69
C PRO A 314 -12.16 -10.89 -6.21
N PHE A 315 -12.59 -10.75 -7.45
CA PHE A 315 -12.82 -9.44 -8.08
C PHE A 315 -13.96 -8.67 -7.41
N GLU A 316 -15.13 -9.28 -7.25
CA GLU A 316 -16.30 -8.63 -6.61
C GLU A 316 -16.00 -8.24 -5.17
N ALA A 317 -15.34 -9.13 -4.42
CA ALA A 317 -14.95 -8.90 -3.03
C ALA A 317 -13.98 -7.71 -2.87
N GLY A 318 -12.98 -7.63 -3.74
CA GLY A 318 -12.03 -6.51 -3.76
C GLY A 318 -12.69 -5.19 -4.17
N MET A 319 -13.55 -5.22 -5.19
CA MET A 319 -14.30 -4.04 -5.63
C MET A 319 -15.29 -3.55 -4.56
N ASP A 320 -15.91 -4.44 -3.77
CA ASP A 320 -16.78 -4.00 -2.65
C ASP A 320 -15.96 -3.27 -1.58
N ALA A 321 -14.76 -3.76 -1.24
CA ALA A 321 -13.89 -3.07 -0.28
C ALA A 321 -13.50 -1.66 -0.77
N LEU A 322 -13.14 -1.49 -2.05
CA LEU A 322 -12.88 -0.17 -2.65
C LEU A 322 -14.12 0.73 -2.58
N LYS A 323 -15.30 0.22 -2.91
CA LYS A 323 -16.56 0.97 -2.81
C LYS A 323 -16.88 1.40 -1.38
N ARG A 324 -16.47 0.62 -0.36
CA ARG A 324 -16.62 1.03 1.06
C ARG A 324 -15.75 2.23 1.38
N ILE A 325 -14.52 2.28 0.87
CA ILE A 325 -13.67 3.47 0.98
C ILE A 325 -14.34 4.67 0.32
N VAL A 326 -14.81 4.54 -0.92
CA VAL A 326 -15.49 5.63 -1.65
C VAL A 326 -16.71 6.16 -0.88
N ARG A 327 -17.51 5.28 -0.26
CA ARG A 327 -18.66 5.69 0.58
C ARG A 327 -18.26 6.57 1.75
N ASN A 328 -17.08 6.37 2.35
CA ASN A 328 -16.58 7.22 3.44
C ASN A 328 -16.33 8.66 3.01
N TYR A 329 -16.19 8.91 1.71
CA TYR A 329 -16.01 10.24 1.11
C TYR A 329 -17.33 10.88 0.68
N GLY A 330 -18.47 10.18 0.77
CA GLY A 330 -19.78 10.73 0.42
C GLY A 330 -19.91 11.21 -1.02
N GLY A 331 -19.07 10.70 -1.94
CA GLY A 331 -19.04 11.13 -3.34
C GLY A 331 -18.16 12.37 -3.60
N ASP A 332 -17.44 12.86 -2.59
CA ASP A 332 -16.48 13.96 -2.73
C ASP A 332 -15.23 13.50 -3.49
N MET A 333 -15.26 13.69 -4.81
CA MET A 333 -14.16 13.30 -5.70
C MET A 333 -12.94 14.20 -5.52
N ASP A 334 -13.09 15.44 -5.04
CA ASP A 334 -11.97 16.35 -4.80
C ASP A 334 -11.11 15.91 -3.63
N ARG A 335 -11.67 15.17 -2.69
CA ARG A 335 -10.95 14.52 -1.60
C ARG A 335 -10.49 13.11 -1.96
N LEU A 336 -11.35 12.32 -2.64
CA LEU A 336 -11.05 10.94 -3.01
C LEU A 336 -9.84 10.84 -3.96
N LYS A 337 -9.62 11.84 -4.82
CA LYS A 337 -8.49 11.87 -5.77
C LYS A 337 -7.10 11.78 -5.10
N TYR A 338 -6.99 12.03 -3.79
CA TYR A 338 -5.75 11.90 -3.03
C TYR A 338 -5.58 10.54 -2.36
N VAL A 339 -6.58 9.67 -2.47
CA VAL A 339 -6.53 8.32 -1.92
C VAL A 339 -6.05 7.37 -2.99
N ASP A 340 -5.06 6.57 -2.68
CA ASP A 340 -4.62 5.46 -3.52
C ASP A 340 -4.78 4.15 -2.76
N MET A 341 -5.33 3.12 -3.41
CA MET A 341 -5.56 1.82 -2.79
C MET A 341 -5.55 0.72 -3.83
N THR A 342 -4.79 -0.32 -3.54
CA THR A 342 -4.74 -1.55 -4.34
C THR A 342 -4.89 -2.75 -3.42
N TYR A 343 -5.74 -3.70 -3.80
CA TYR A 343 -5.90 -4.99 -3.12
C TYR A 343 -5.42 -6.14 -4.00
N TYR A 344 -4.79 -7.12 -3.35
CA TYR A 344 -4.31 -8.37 -3.91
C TYR A 344 -5.06 -9.50 -3.24
N VAL A 345 -5.81 -10.27 -4.03
CA VAL A 345 -6.80 -11.23 -3.52
C VAL A 345 -6.52 -12.60 -4.10
N LEU A 346 -6.46 -13.62 -3.24
CA LEU A 346 -6.29 -15.03 -3.63
C LEU A 346 -7.30 -15.88 -2.88
N ARG A 347 -8.15 -16.62 -3.62
CA ARG A 347 -9.12 -17.53 -3.04
C ARG A 347 -8.57 -18.96 -2.96
N LYS A 348 -9.12 -19.76 -2.07
CA LYS A 348 -8.73 -21.15 -1.77
C LYS A 348 -8.69 -22.08 -2.97
N ASP A 349 -9.46 -21.83 -4.00
CA ASP A 349 -9.51 -22.60 -5.25
C ASP A 349 -8.48 -22.14 -6.31
N GLY A 350 -7.62 -21.17 -5.95
CA GLY A 350 -6.63 -20.58 -6.85
C GLY A 350 -7.13 -19.41 -7.68
N ALA A 351 -8.41 -19.04 -7.63
CA ALA A 351 -8.91 -17.82 -8.25
C ALA A 351 -8.31 -16.58 -7.56
N TYR A 352 -7.93 -15.57 -8.33
CA TYR A 352 -7.30 -14.37 -7.81
C TYR A 352 -7.78 -13.10 -8.53
N ALA A 353 -7.54 -11.95 -7.92
CA ALA A 353 -7.75 -10.65 -8.53
C ALA A 353 -6.77 -9.61 -7.96
N GLY A 354 -6.35 -8.67 -8.81
CA GLY A 354 -5.78 -7.40 -8.41
C GLY A 354 -6.77 -6.29 -8.72
N VAL A 355 -7.18 -5.51 -7.71
CA VAL A 355 -8.11 -4.40 -7.91
C VAL A 355 -7.56 -3.12 -7.29
N SER A 356 -7.83 -1.97 -7.91
CA SER A 356 -7.31 -0.69 -7.47
C SER A 356 -8.35 0.41 -7.55
N LEU A 357 -8.15 1.48 -6.78
CA LEU A 357 -9.04 2.64 -6.83
C LEU A 357 -8.89 3.38 -8.16
N TRP A 358 -7.64 3.57 -8.60
CA TRP A 358 -7.25 4.24 -9.85
C TRP A 358 -6.48 3.29 -10.77
N THR A 359 -6.37 3.63 -12.06
CA THR A 359 -5.63 2.84 -13.04
C THR A 359 -4.12 2.74 -12.72
N GLY A 360 -3.56 3.75 -12.08
CA GLY A 360 -2.14 3.75 -11.73
C GLY A 360 -1.72 4.90 -10.82
N TYR A 361 -0.45 4.87 -10.46
CA TYR A 361 0.19 5.94 -9.68
C TYR A 361 0.39 7.21 -10.51
N ASN A 362 0.79 7.04 -11.77
CA ASN A 362 0.98 8.11 -12.77
C ASN A 362 0.72 7.53 -14.17
N PRO A 363 0.64 8.35 -15.23
CA PRO A 363 0.33 7.88 -16.58
C PRO A 363 1.24 6.78 -17.12
N GLY A 364 2.49 6.70 -16.66
CA GLY A 364 3.47 5.69 -17.08
C GLY A 364 3.59 4.49 -16.16
N ARG A 365 2.92 4.48 -14.99
CA ARG A 365 3.06 3.44 -13.97
C ARG A 365 1.71 2.91 -13.51
N PRO A 366 1.09 2.00 -14.27
CA PRO A 366 -0.17 1.38 -13.87
C PRO A 366 0.00 0.52 -12.60
N HIS A 367 -1.06 0.39 -11.83
CA HIS A 367 -1.11 -0.60 -10.75
C HIS A 367 -1.04 -2.00 -11.33
N ALA A 368 -0.28 -2.87 -10.70
CA ALA A 368 -0.05 -4.22 -11.16
C ALA A 368 -0.08 -5.24 -10.02
N ILE A 369 -0.54 -6.43 -10.35
CA ILE A 369 -0.45 -7.64 -9.55
C ILE A 369 0.59 -8.56 -10.17
N ALA A 370 1.46 -9.12 -9.35
CA ALA A 370 2.46 -10.09 -9.77
C ALA A 370 1.98 -11.50 -9.43
N VAL A 371 2.00 -12.41 -10.39
CA VAL A 371 1.45 -13.76 -10.25
C VAL A 371 2.46 -14.80 -10.74
N HIS A 372 2.55 -15.93 -10.04
CA HIS A 372 3.31 -17.09 -10.47
C HIS A 372 2.54 -18.39 -10.19
N ASP A 373 2.16 -19.11 -11.24
CA ASP A 373 1.46 -20.40 -11.22
C ASP A 373 2.10 -21.43 -12.17
N GLY A 374 3.44 -21.36 -12.28
CA GLY A 374 4.27 -22.05 -13.25
C GLY A 374 4.99 -21.09 -14.19
N THR A 375 4.49 -19.85 -14.34
CA THR A 375 5.13 -18.79 -15.11
C THR A 375 4.90 -17.45 -14.42
N ALA A 376 5.99 -16.76 -14.11
CA ALA A 376 5.93 -15.43 -13.50
C ALA A 376 5.41 -14.39 -14.52
N ARG A 377 4.47 -13.54 -14.09
CA ARG A 377 3.91 -12.46 -14.91
C ARG A 377 3.43 -11.28 -14.09
N LEU A 378 3.44 -10.10 -14.70
CA LEU A 378 2.77 -8.90 -14.21
C LEU A 378 1.46 -8.72 -14.98
N GLU A 379 0.38 -8.50 -14.25
CA GLU A 379 -0.93 -8.19 -14.79
C GLU A 379 -1.38 -6.82 -14.26
N LYS A 380 -2.02 -6.00 -15.12
CA LYS A 380 -2.64 -4.76 -14.64
C LYS A 380 -3.80 -5.09 -13.71
N THR A 381 -3.95 -4.32 -12.64
CA THR A 381 -5.15 -4.39 -11.80
C THR A 381 -6.37 -3.87 -12.55
N VAL A 382 -7.56 -4.28 -12.11
CA VAL A 382 -8.81 -3.66 -12.58
C VAL A 382 -9.15 -2.52 -11.64
N SER A 383 -9.26 -1.32 -12.18
CA SER A 383 -9.53 -0.12 -11.39
C SER A 383 -11.03 0.18 -11.26
N LEU A 384 -11.42 0.79 -10.14
CA LEU A 384 -12.78 1.31 -9.94
C LEU A 384 -13.00 2.60 -10.73
N TYR A 385 -11.95 3.41 -10.88
CA TYR A 385 -11.95 4.65 -11.66
C TYR A 385 -10.78 4.64 -12.65
N GLU A 386 -11.02 5.26 -13.81
CA GLU A 386 -9.93 5.55 -14.75
C GLU A 386 -9.12 6.77 -14.30
N GLY A 387 -7.85 6.79 -14.69
CA GLY A 387 -6.93 7.88 -14.36
C GLY A 387 -5.93 7.49 -13.29
N VAL A 388 -5.33 8.50 -12.70
CA VAL A 388 -4.28 8.35 -11.67
C VAL A 388 -4.66 9.14 -10.43
N SER A 389 -4.19 8.69 -9.27
CA SER A 389 -4.27 9.50 -8.06
C SER A 389 -3.57 10.84 -8.30
N GLN A 390 -4.23 11.94 -7.96
CA GLN A 390 -3.68 13.27 -8.20
C GLN A 390 -2.54 13.66 -7.24
N GLU A 391 -2.14 12.78 -6.35
CA GLU A 391 -0.91 12.96 -5.58
C GLU A 391 0.35 12.88 -6.46
N TRP A 392 0.24 12.23 -7.65
CA TRP A 392 1.33 12.15 -8.59
C TRP A 392 1.15 13.19 -9.70
N PRO A 393 2.05 14.19 -9.81
CA PRO A 393 2.01 15.08 -10.95
C PRO A 393 2.29 14.29 -12.24
N PRO A 394 1.80 14.73 -13.38
CA PRO A 394 2.31 14.25 -14.64
C PRO A 394 3.84 14.41 -14.63
N VAL A 395 4.54 13.39 -15.06
CA VAL A 395 6.00 13.49 -15.26
C VAL A 395 6.20 14.66 -16.22
N ILE A 396 6.75 15.76 -15.73
CA ILE A 396 7.21 16.83 -16.59
C ILE A 396 8.46 16.26 -17.24
N ALA A 397 8.30 15.66 -18.42
CA ALA A 397 9.44 15.27 -19.21
C ALA A 397 10.24 16.54 -19.52
N PRO A 398 11.56 16.58 -19.29
CA PRO A 398 12.35 17.68 -19.77
C PRO A 398 12.06 17.80 -21.28
N SER A 399 11.81 19.03 -21.72
CA SER A 399 11.56 19.31 -23.15
C SER A 399 12.71 18.76 -23.96
N GLY A 400 12.49 17.63 -24.65
CA GLY A 400 13.47 17.00 -25.53
C GLY A 400 13.89 15.56 -25.19
N ALA A 401 13.40 14.93 -24.13
CA ALA A 401 13.64 13.51 -23.90
C ALA A 401 12.37 12.72 -24.30
N ALA A 402 12.44 12.03 -25.41
CA ALA A 402 11.49 10.95 -25.72
C ALA A 402 11.70 9.82 -24.70
N LEU A 403 10.64 9.39 -24.03
CA LEU A 403 10.61 8.19 -23.21
C LEU A 403 10.67 6.95 -24.10
#